data_266a7691034f58b1787c508f0baeae15
#
_entry.id   266a7691034f58b1787c508f0baeae15
#
_cell.length_a   1.000
_cell.length_b   1.000
_cell.length_c   1.000
_cell.angle_alpha   90.00
_cell.angle_beta   90.00
_cell.angle_gamma   90.00
#
_symmetry.space_group_name_H-M   'P 1'
#
loop_
_entity.id
_entity.type
_entity.pdbx_description
1 polymer ?
#
loop_
_entity_poly.entity_id
_entity_poly.type
_entity_poly.pdbx_seq_one_letter_code
_entity_poly.pdbx_strand_id
1 'polypeptide(L)'
;MQKNHNLWVLVLVCVINSLGFGIIVPVMYTYGKTFGLNQVTLGVLMASFSIAQFFATPVLGSLSDKWGRRPLLVISLAGTCLSFLLFAEARSLAFLFAARILDGLTGGNISVAQAMVADTATPQNRAQRFGILSSAFAFGFVVGPFIGGLFYKAGPQAPFFFAAGISLIGTLCAAFLLSETNPTDRHTRLNFTNKFKFSSLITTLQRPVIGTAIFTGFMLTMGQMAMIVGFQTLWVDVLKRTATEMGIYLAGFGVCGILAQLCVPFFTKTFSSKTVILLFSSLICFGAMFFTGLTSLLIPFAIMQGIYGFFNGLRNPMLNAIIADNIDHSEQGKVLGINQSYTSIGQTLGPLTAGVVTVISVHSIFFLSAFYILIATLLCFRLKSKA
;
A
#
# COMPACT_ATOMS: atom_id res chain seq x y z
N MET A 1 -25.26 -20.55 1.58
CA MET A 1 -23.98 -21.06 1.06
C MET A 1 -23.28 -20.06 0.13
N GLN A 2 -23.97 -19.45 -0.82
CA GLN A 2 -23.39 -18.50 -1.82
C GLN A 2 -22.63 -17.28 -1.24
N LYS A 3 -23.10 -16.69 -0.13
CA LYS A 3 -22.46 -15.53 0.52
C LYS A 3 -21.07 -15.81 1.13
N ASN A 4 -20.80 -17.06 1.52
CA ASN A 4 -19.47 -17.43 2.02
C ASN A 4 -18.52 -17.80 0.88
N HIS A 5 -19.03 -18.35 -0.22
CA HIS A 5 -18.24 -18.66 -1.41
C HIS A 5 -17.62 -17.37 -2.02
N ASN A 6 -18.43 -16.32 -2.21
CA ASN A 6 -17.93 -15.02 -2.71
C ASN A 6 -16.82 -14.46 -1.82
N LEU A 7 -16.93 -14.58 -0.49
CA LEU A 7 -15.88 -14.07 0.40
C LEU A 7 -14.53 -14.75 0.14
N TRP A 8 -14.51 -16.07 -0.02
CA TRP A 8 -13.25 -16.80 -0.25
C TRP A 8 -12.63 -16.51 -1.62
N VAL A 9 -13.47 -16.31 -2.65
CA VAL A 9 -12.98 -15.85 -3.97
C VAL A 9 -12.39 -14.43 -3.85
N LEU A 10 -13.02 -13.52 -3.12
CA LEU A 10 -12.48 -12.19 -2.88
C LEU A 10 -11.18 -12.22 -2.07
N VAL A 11 -11.07 -13.10 -1.08
CA VAL A 11 -9.82 -13.33 -0.34
C VAL A 11 -8.70 -13.76 -1.28
N LEU A 12 -8.97 -14.75 -2.15
CA LEU A 12 -8.01 -15.21 -3.16
C LEU A 12 -7.57 -14.08 -4.09
N VAL A 13 -8.52 -13.29 -4.60
CA VAL A 13 -8.25 -12.12 -5.45
C VAL A 13 -7.36 -11.10 -4.71
N CYS A 14 -7.64 -10.83 -3.43
CA CYS A 14 -6.83 -9.90 -2.64
C CYS A 14 -5.42 -10.44 -2.38
N VAL A 15 -5.27 -11.74 -2.11
CA VAL A 15 -3.95 -12.39 -1.98
C VAL A 15 -3.16 -12.24 -3.29
N ILE A 16 -3.77 -12.58 -4.43
CA ILE A 16 -3.13 -12.49 -5.74
C ILE A 16 -2.68 -11.07 -6.05
N ASN A 17 -3.54 -10.08 -5.78
CA ASN A 17 -3.22 -8.68 -6.04
C ASN A 17 -2.06 -8.18 -5.16
N SER A 18 -2.08 -8.50 -3.87
CA SER A 18 -1.01 -8.09 -2.95
C SER A 18 0.29 -8.86 -3.18
N LEU A 19 0.22 -10.13 -3.60
CA LEU A 19 1.39 -10.89 -4.07
C LEU A 19 2.02 -10.20 -5.28
N GLY A 20 1.21 -9.82 -6.29
CA GLY A 20 1.68 -9.13 -7.48
C GLY A 20 2.45 -7.85 -7.14
N PHE A 21 1.89 -7.01 -6.28
CA PHE A 21 2.59 -5.82 -5.80
C PHE A 21 3.88 -6.16 -5.04
N GLY A 22 3.83 -7.15 -4.14
CA GLY A 22 4.98 -7.57 -3.34
C GLY A 22 6.13 -8.13 -4.20
N ILE A 23 5.81 -8.90 -5.26
CA ILE A 23 6.78 -9.48 -6.20
C ILE A 23 7.63 -8.39 -6.89
N ILE A 24 7.01 -7.27 -7.25
CA ILE A 24 7.70 -6.17 -7.96
C ILE A 24 8.77 -5.52 -7.09
N VAL A 25 8.52 -5.33 -5.80
CA VAL A 25 9.37 -4.50 -4.92
C VAL A 25 10.85 -4.90 -4.96
N PRO A 26 11.26 -6.17 -4.75
CA PRO A 26 12.68 -6.54 -4.73
C PRO A 26 13.33 -6.55 -6.12
N VAL A 27 12.56 -6.63 -7.19
CA VAL A 27 13.10 -6.85 -8.54
C VAL A 27 13.07 -5.60 -9.41
N MET A 28 12.18 -4.64 -9.13
CA MET A 28 11.91 -3.51 -10.02
C MET A 28 13.14 -2.65 -10.28
N TYR A 29 13.92 -2.30 -9.25
CA TYR A 29 15.10 -1.46 -9.43
C TYR A 29 16.20 -2.22 -10.17
N THR A 30 16.49 -3.47 -9.77
CA THR A 30 17.52 -4.29 -10.41
C THR A 30 17.19 -4.56 -11.88
N TYR A 31 15.94 -4.91 -12.18
CA TYR A 31 15.47 -5.13 -13.55
C TYR A 31 15.46 -3.83 -14.36
N GLY A 32 14.97 -2.75 -13.77
CA GLY A 32 14.92 -1.44 -14.45
C GLY A 32 16.30 -0.88 -14.82
N LYS A 33 17.35 -1.19 -14.04
CA LYS A 33 18.73 -0.77 -14.35
C LYS A 33 19.20 -1.30 -15.71
N THR A 34 18.72 -2.44 -16.17
CA THR A 34 19.04 -2.97 -17.51
C THR A 34 18.52 -2.08 -18.64
N PHE A 35 17.54 -1.20 -18.34
CA PHE A 35 16.96 -0.23 -19.27
C PHE A 35 17.37 1.22 -18.95
N GLY A 36 18.38 1.43 -18.10
CA GLY A 36 18.86 2.76 -17.74
C GLY A 36 18.09 3.44 -16.59
N LEU A 37 17.28 2.67 -15.81
CA LEU A 37 16.62 3.21 -14.61
C LEU A 37 17.67 3.62 -13.57
N ASN A 38 17.61 4.87 -13.15
CA ASN A 38 18.38 5.41 -12.03
C ASN A 38 17.46 5.67 -10.81
N GLN A 39 18.03 6.18 -9.73
CA GLN A 39 17.29 6.41 -8.48
C GLN A 39 16.16 7.44 -8.66
N VAL A 40 16.40 8.51 -9.42
CA VAL A 40 15.39 9.56 -9.69
C VAL A 40 14.23 8.97 -10.49
N THR A 41 14.56 8.27 -11.58
CA THR A 41 13.54 7.66 -12.45
C THR A 41 12.80 6.52 -11.74
N LEU A 42 13.40 5.81 -10.76
CA LEU A 42 12.71 4.86 -9.91
C LEU A 42 11.60 5.56 -9.09
N GLY A 43 11.91 6.70 -8.47
CA GLY A 43 10.92 7.49 -7.73
C GLY A 43 9.74 7.91 -8.62
N VAL A 44 10.03 8.37 -9.84
CA VAL A 44 8.99 8.75 -10.82
C VAL A 44 8.19 7.53 -11.29
N LEU A 45 8.85 6.40 -11.53
CA LEU A 45 8.20 5.15 -11.93
C LEU A 45 7.23 4.64 -10.85
N MET A 46 7.63 4.68 -9.59
CA MET A 46 6.74 4.33 -8.48
C MET A 46 5.56 5.30 -8.35
N ALA A 47 5.81 6.59 -8.46
CA ALA A 47 4.78 7.61 -8.40
C ALA A 47 3.78 7.52 -9.55
N SER A 48 4.21 7.11 -10.76
CA SER A 48 3.33 7.01 -11.94
C SER A 48 2.17 6.03 -11.72
N PHE A 49 2.41 4.91 -11.04
CA PHE A 49 1.36 3.98 -10.59
C PHE A 49 0.36 4.66 -9.65
N SER A 50 0.86 5.33 -8.60
CA SER A 50 0.01 5.95 -7.58
C SER A 50 -0.80 7.12 -8.14
N ILE A 51 -0.22 7.90 -9.06
CA ILE A 51 -0.92 8.98 -9.78
C ILE A 51 -2.06 8.40 -10.62
N ALA A 52 -1.76 7.39 -11.44
CA ALA A 52 -2.76 6.74 -12.28
C ALA A 52 -3.90 6.14 -11.43
N GLN A 53 -3.57 5.45 -10.34
CA GLN A 53 -4.53 4.84 -9.42
C GLN A 53 -5.39 5.90 -8.71
N PHE A 54 -4.81 7.03 -8.31
CA PHE A 54 -5.54 8.13 -7.67
C PHE A 54 -6.70 8.63 -8.54
N PHE A 55 -6.46 8.81 -9.84
CA PHE A 55 -7.49 9.23 -10.78
C PHE A 55 -8.45 8.10 -11.18
N ALA A 56 -7.94 6.88 -11.31
CA ALA A 56 -8.73 5.73 -11.75
C ALA A 56 -9.70 5.22 -10.67
N THR A 57 -9.30 5.21 -9.40
CA THR A 57 -10.09 4.59 -8.31
C THR A 57 -11.52 5.17 -8.18
N PRO A 58 -11.76 6.49 -8.17
CA PRO A 58 -13.13 7.03 -8.12
C PRO A 58 -13.95 6.67 -9.36
N VAL A 59 -13.31 6.65 -10.54
CA VAL A 59 -13.94 6.29 -11.81
C VAL A 59 -14.37 4.82 -11.79
N LEU A 60 -13.44 3.92 -11.47
CA LEU A 60 -13.72 2.49 -11.37
C LEU A 60 -14.77 2.16 -10.31
N GLY A 61 -14.72 2.87 -9.15
CA GLY A 61 -15.74 2.75 -8.12
C GLY A 61 -17.15 3.10 -8.64
N SER A 62 -17.29 4.23 -9.33
CA SER A 62 -18.57 4.67 -9.89
C SER A 62 -19.05 3.80 -11.05
N LEU A 63 -18.13 3.31 -11.88
CA LEU A 63 -18.44 2.34 -12.94
C LEU A 63 -18.89 1.00 -12.34
N SER A 64 -18.30 0.57 -11.23
CA SER A 64 -18.72 -0.66 -10.55
C SER A 64 -20.09 -0.57 -9.92
N ASP A 65 -20.51 0.63 -9.48
CA ASP A 65 -21.87 0.88 -9.02
C ASP A 65 -22.90 0.74 -10.18
N LYS A 66 -22.52 1.10 -11.40
CA LYS A 66 -23.40 1.11 -12.58
C LYS A 66 -23.41 -0.19 -13.37
N TRP A 67 -22.22 -0.75 -13.64
CA TRP A 67 -22.07 -1.93 -14.51
C TRP A 67 -22.02 -3.24 -13.72
N GLY A 68 -22.00 -3.15 -12.40
CA GLY A 68 -21.84 -4.29 -11.49
C GLY A 68 -20.40 -4.40 -10.97
N ARG A 69 -20.28 -4.98 -9.80
CA ARG A 69 -18.99 -5.16 -9.12
C ARG A 69 -18.09 -6.18 -9.83
N ARG A 70 -18.69 -7.33 -10.21
CA ARG A 70 -17.94 -8.44 -10.81
C ARG A 70 -17.27 -8.07 -12.13
N PRO A 71 -17.95 -7.47 -13.14
CA PRO A 71 -17.30 -7.11 -14.40
C PRO A 71 -16.12 -6.15 -14.20
N LEU A 72 -16.24 -5.17 -13.31
CA LEU A 72 -15.19 -4.21 -13.04
C LEU A 72 -13.99 -4.85 -12.34
N LEU A 73 -14.23 -5.80 -11.42
CA LEU A 73 -13.16 -6.55 -10.76
C LEU A 73 -12.39 -7.41 -11.78
N VAL A 74 -13.10 -8.07 -12.70
CA VAL A 74 -12.49 -8.89 -13.76
C VAL A 74 -11.64 -8.01 -14.69
N ILE A 75 -12.16 -6.86 -15.15
CA ILE A 75 -11.41 -5.91 -16.01
C ILE A 75 -10.17 -5.40 -15.27
N SER A 76 -10.29 -5.07 -14.00
CA SER A 76 -9.20 -4.60 -13.16
C SER A 76 -8.09 -5.64 -13.05
N LEU A 77 -8.43 -6.90 -12.75
CA LEU A 77 -7.45 -8.00 -12.64
C LEU A 77 -6.82 -8.34 -14.00
N ALA A 78 -7.60 -8.30 -15.08
CA ALA A 78 -7.08 -8.50 -16.44
C ALA A 78 -6.08 -7.39 -16.82
N GLY A 79 -6.34 -6.15 -16.44
CA GLY A 79 -5.43 -5.04 -16.63
C GLY A 79 -4.13 -5.21 -15.83
N THR A 80 -4.21 -5.67 -14.58
CA THR A 80 -3.02 -6.03 -13.77
C THR A 80 -2.23 -7.18 -14.43
N CYS A 81 -2.91 -8.22 -14.95
CA CYS A 81 -2.25 -9.28 -15.69
C CYS A 81 -1.49 -8.74 -16.92
N LEU A 82 -2.14 -7.91 -17.72
CA LEU A 82 -1.53 -7.27 -18.89
C LEU A 82 -0.36 -6.36 -18.51
N SER A 83 -0.45 -5.64 -17.40
CA SER A 83 0.65 -4.83 -16.86
C SER A 83 1.87 -5.70 -16.56
N PHE A 84 1.69 -6.86 -15.91
CA PHE A 84 2.81 -7.77 -15.61
C PHE A 84 3.41 -8.37 -16.88
N LEU A 85 2.60 -8.67 -17.90
CA LEU A 85 3.12 -9.10 -19.21
C LEU A 85 3.94 -7.98 -19.88
N LEU A 86 3.49 -6.73 -19.81
CA LEU A 86 4.26 -5.59 -20.30
C LEU A 86 5.59 -5.40 -19.54
N PHE A 87 5.62 -5.67 -18.23
CA PHE A 87 6.88 -5.71 -17.47
C PHE A 87 7.79 -6.83 -17.96
N ALA A 88 7.25 -8.05 -18.14
CA ALA A 88 8.03 -9.22 -18.55
C ALA A 88 8.66 -9.03 -19.93
N GLU A 89 7.92 -8.43 -20.86
CA GLU A 89 8.34 -8.17 -22.25
C GLU A 89 8.98 -6.79 -22.45
N ALA A 90 9.34 -6.09 -21.36
CA ALA A 90 9.90 -4.76 -21.46
C ALA A 90 11.20 -4.74 -22.24
N ARG A 91 11.29 -3.81 -23.20
CA ARG A 91 12.47 -3.55 -24.05
C ARG A 91 13.07 -2.17 -23.84
N SER A 92 12.42 -1.34 -23.07
CA SER A 92 12.86 0.02 -22.76
C SER A 92 12.23 0.53 -21.47
N LEU A 93 12.76 1.62 -20.94
CA LEU A 93 12.20 2.30 -19.78
C LEU A 93 10.73 2.72 -20.01
N ALA A 94 10.36 3.10 -21.25
CA ALA A 94 8.98 3.47 -21.59
C ALA A 94 7.98 2.33 -21.36
N PHE A 95 8.38 1.06 -21.62
CA PHE A 95 7.54 -0.09 -21.30
C PHE A 95 7.26 -0.25 -19.80
N LEU A 96 8.27 0.02 -18.95
CA LEU A 96 8.10 -0.04 -17.49
C LEU A 96 7.11 1.03 -17.03
N PHE A 97 7.19 2.25 -17.57
CA PHE A 97 6.23 3.32 -17.29
C PHE A 97 4.82 2.98 -17.80
N ALA A 98 4.71 2.46 -19.03
CA ALA A 98 3.42 2.05 -19.58
C ALA A 98 2.75 0.96 -18.71
N ALA A 99 3.53 -0.03 -18.29
CA ALA A 99 3.07 -1.09 -17.39
C ALA A 99 2.59 -0.51 -16.05
N ARG A 100 3.35 0.40 -15.43
CA ARG A 100 2.96 1.03 -14.16
C ARG A 100 1.71 1.90 -14.28
N ILE A 101 1.61 2.69 -15.35
CA ILE A 101 0.43 3.51 -15.61
C ILE A 101 -0.80 2.62 -15.85
N LEU A 102 -0.67 1.55 -16.65
CA LEU A 102 -1.74 0.61 -16.90
C LEU A 102 -2.22 -0.07 -15.61
N ASP A 103 -1.28 -0.57 -14.78
CA ASP A 103 -1.58 -1.18 -13.49
C ASP A 103 -2.29 -0.20 -12.56
N GLY A 104 -1.86 1.05 -12.53
CA GLY A 104 -2.53 2.12 -11.78
C GLY A 104 -3.94 2.42 -12.29
N LEU A 105 -4.12 2.55 -13.61
CA LEU A 105 -5.41 2.81 -14.23
C LEU A 105 -6.42 1.67 -13.99
N THR A 106 -5.94 0.44 -13.88
CA THR A 106 -6.76 -0.73 -13.57
C THR A 106 -6.76 -1.11 -12.10
N GLY A 107 -6.03 -0.41 -11.24
CA GLY A 107 -5.82 -0.68 -9.81
C GLY A 107 -7.03 -0.46 -8.89
N GLY A 108 -8.26 -0.58 -9.41
CA GLY A 108 -9.51 -0.47 -8.63
C GLY A 108 -9.95 -1.75 -7.94
N ASN A 109 -9.24 -2.86 -8.13
CA ASN A 109 -9.62 -4.19 -7.63
C ASN A 109 -9.83 -4.24 -6.11
N ILE A 110 -9.01 -3.55 -5.32
CA ILE A 110 -9.13 -3.50 -3.85
C ILE A 110 -10.43 -2.80 -3.44
N SER A 111 -10.72 -1.63 -4.00
CA SER A 111 -11.90 -0.84 -3.64
C SER A 111 -13.18 -1.55 -4.06
N VAL A 112 -13.18 -2.21 -5.22
CA VAL A 112 -14.31 -3.02 -5.70
C VAL A 112 -14.50 -4.26 -4.82
N ALA A 113 -13.42 -4.97 -4.44
CA ALA A 113 -13.51 -6.12 -3.54
C ALA A 113 -14.05 -5.72 -2.15
N GLN A 114 -13.60 -4.59 -1.61
CA GLN A 114 -14.13 -4.04 -0.36
C GLN A 114 -15.61 -3.67 -0.47
N ALA A 115 -16.05 -3.10 -1.60
CA ALA A 115 -17.44 -2.80 -1.85
C ALA A 115 -18.29 -4.09 -1.90
N MET A 116 -17.83 -5.15 -2.59
CA MET A 116 -18.51 -6.46 -2.62
C MET A 116 -18.65 -7.08 -1.22
N VAL A 117 -17.62 -6.94 -0.38
CA VAL A 117 -17.71 -7.36 1.04
C VAL A 117 -18.74 -6.53 1.78
N ALA A 118 -18.77 -5.20 1.56
CA ALA A 118 -19.76 -4.31 2.20
C ALA A 118 -21.19 -4.65 1.77
N ASP A 119 -21.42 -4.96 0.48
CA ASP A 119 -22.73 -5.31 -0.08
C ASP A 119 -23.29 -6.63 0.51
N THR A 120 -22.41 -7.56 0.89
CA THR A 120 -22.81 -8.91 1.36
C THR A 120 -22.71 -9.09 2.87
N ALA A 121 -22.06 -8.17 3.58
CA ALA A 121 -21.87 -8.25 5.03
C ALA A 121 -23.12 -7.78 5.80
N THR A 122 -23.42 -8.46 6.91
CA THR A 122 -24.38 -7.98 7.91
C THR A 122 -23.64 -7.08 8.92
N PRO A 123 -24.37 -6.20 9.66
CA PRO A 123 -23.76 -5.37 10.71
C PRO A 123 -22.91 -6.18 11.70
N GLN A 124 -23.34 -7.41 12.02
CA GLN A 124 -22.71 -8.28 13.00
C GLN A 124 -21.38 -8.90 12.50
N ASN A 125 -21.24 -9.18 11.18
CA ASN A 125 -20.07 -9.86 10.64
C ASN A 125 -19.18 -8.96 9.76
N ARG A 126 -19.57 -7.68 9.57
CA ARG A 126 -18.88 -6.73 8.69
C ARG A 126 -17.42 -6.54 9.08
N ALA A 127 -17.15 -6.29 10.35
CA ALA A 127 -15.79 -6.10 10.85
C ALA A 127 -14.92 -7.36 10.64
N GLN A 128 -15.48 -8.55 10.89
CA GLN A 128 -14.78 -9.81 10.68
C GLN A 128 -14.41 -10.02 9.21
N ARG A 129 -15.34 -9.78 8.27
CA ARG A 129 -15.10 -9.95 6.82
C ARG A 129 -14.05 -8.99 6.27
N PHE A 130 -14.08 -7.73 6.71
CA PHE A 130 -13.02 -6.76 6.38
C PHE A 130 -11.67 -7.15 7.00
N GLY A 131 -11.66 -7.69 8.22
CA GLY A 131 -10.47 -8.23 8.87
C GLY A 131 -9.84 -9.38 8.08
N ILE A 132 -10.64 -10.33 7.58
CA ILE A 132 -10.17 -11.43 6.73
C ILE A 132 -9.55 -10.88 5.43
N LEU A 133 -10.20 -9.90 4.79
CA LEU A 133 -9.71 -9.28 3.57
C LEU A 133 -8.36 -8.56 3.80
N SER A 134 -8.24 -7.83 4.91
CA SER A 134 -6.99 -7.15 5.31
C SER A 134 -5.87 -8.14 5.61
N SER A 135 -6.18 -9.29 6.22
CA SER A 135 -5.21 -10.36 6.47
C SER A 135 -4.72 -10.99 5.17
N ALA A 136 -5.61 -11.15 4.17
CA ALA A 136 -5.24 -11.61 2.83
C ALA A 136 -4.24 -10.65 2.16
N PHE A 137 -4.45 -9.35 2.30
CA PHE A 137 -3.52 -8.33 1.85
C PHE A 137 -2.16 -8.44 2.53
N ALA A 138 -2.14 -8.50 3.85
CA ALA A 138 -0.91 -8.60 4.64
C ALA A 138 -0.10 -9.84 4.26
N PHE A 139 -0.77 -10.98 4.05
CA PHE A 139 -0.13 -12.21 3.61
C PHE A 139 0.60 -12.05 2.28
N GLY A 140 -0.05 -11.46 1.27
CA GLY A 140 0.57 -11.24 -0.03
C GLY A 140 1.76 -10.28 0.02
N PHE A 141 1.71 -9.24 0.85
CA PHE A 141 2.83 -8.32 1.06
C PHE A 141 4.05 -8.97 1.72
N VAL A 142 3.85 -10.00 2.55
CA VAL A 142 4.95 -10.73 3.19
C VAL A 142 5.54 -11.77 2.24
N VAL A 143 4.69 -12.55 1.59
CA VAL A 143 5.10 -13.66 0.74
C VAL A 143 5.56 -13.18 -0.64
N GLY A 144 4.97 -12.11 -1.15
CA GLY A 144 5.27 -11.56 -2.48
C GLY A 144 6.75 -11.26 -2.73
N PRO A 145 7.44 -10.49 -1.86
CA PRO A 145 8.86 -10.20 -2.05
C PRO A 145 9.75 -11.45 -2.04
N PHE A 146 9.43 -12.44 -1.20
CA PHE A 146 10.14 -13.72 -1.19
C PHE A 146 10.01 -14.45 -2.54
N ILE A 147 8.78 -14.56 -3.05
CA ILE A 147 8.50 -15.17 -4.36
C ILE A 147 9.22 -14.39 -5.47
N GLY A 148 9.12 -13.06 -5.47
CA GLY A 148 9.79 -12.21 -6.45
C GLY A 148 11.30 -12.41 -6.50
N GLY A 149 11.94 -12.41 -5.33
CA GLY A 149 13.37 -12.69 -5.21
C GLY A 149 13.75 -14.11 -5.62
N LEU A 150 12.91 -15.11 -5.31
CA LEU A 150 13.16 -16.52 -5.68
C LEU A 150 13.08 -16.72 -7.19
N PHE A 151 12.02 -16.23 -7.85
CA PHE A 151 11.86 -16.34 -9.28
C PHE A 151 12.89 -15.55 -10.08
N TYR A 152 13.47 -14.50 -9.49
CA TYR A 152 14.55 -13.73 -10.13
C TYR A 152 15.79 -14.58 -10.45
N LYS A 153 16.00 -15.70 -9.72
CA LYS A 153 17.08 -16.66 -10.03
C LYS A 153 16.89 -17.38 -11.36
N ALA A 154 15.64 -17.56 -11.80
CA ALA A 154 15.33 -18.19 -13.09
C ALA A 154 15.45 -17.20 -14.27
N GLY A 155 15.60 -15.92 -13.97
CA GLY A 155 15.78 -14.85 -14.94
C GLY A 155 15.10 -13.56 -14.49
N PRO A 156 15.55 -12.38 -14.96
CA PRO A 156 15.04 -11.10 -14.53
C PRO A 156 13.55 -10.87 -14.88
N GLN A 157 13.02 -11.56 -15.90
CA GLN A 157 11.63 -11.50 -16.35
C GLN A 157 10.71 -12.49 -15.63
N ALA A 158 11.28 -13.57 -15.05
CA ALA A 158 10.51 -14.67 -14.47
C ALA A 158 9.55 -14.24 -13.35
N PRO A 159 9.87 -13.31 -12.44
CA PRO A 159 8.94 -12.81 -11.43
C PRO A 159 7.69 -12.17 -12.04
N PHE A 160 7.85 -11.46 -13.16
CA PHE A 160 6.74 -10.76 -13.83
C PHE A 160 5.84 -11.75 -14.59
N PHE A 161 6.40 -12.76 -15.27
CA PHE A 161 5.61 -13.83 -15.86
C PHE A 161 4.82 -14.62 -14.80
N PHE A 162 5.45 -14.91 -13.67
CA PHE A 162 4.76 -15.57 -12.56
C PHE A 162 3.61 -14.69 -12.04
N ALA A 163 3.86 -13.38 -11.82
CA ALA A 163 2.82 -12.45 -11.38
C ALA A 163 1.68 -12.32 -12.41
N ALA A 164 1.98 -12.31 -13.70
CA ALA A 164 0.98 -12.34 -14.77
C ALA A 164 0.13 -13.63 -14.71
N GLY A 165 0.78 -14.78 -14.53
CA GLY A 165 0.10 -16.07 -14.42
C GLY A 165 -0.87 -16.15 -13.24
N ILE A 166 -0.44 -15.75 -12.04
CA ILE A 166 -1.33 -15.72 -10.88
C ILE A 166 -2.44 -14.68 -11.03
N SER A 167 -2.18 -13.53 -11.66
CA SER A 167 -3.20 -12.51 -11.95
C SER A 167 -4.22 -13.01 -12.97
N LEU A 168 -3.80 -13.81 -13.96
CA LEU A 168 -4.70 -14.48 -14.89
C LEU A 168 -5.60 -15.47 -14.15
N ILE A 169 -5.04 -16.28 -13.25
CA ILE A 169 -5.83 -17.22 -12.42
C ILE A 169 -6.85 -16.42 -11.59
N GLY A 170 -6.44 -15.32 -10.96
CA GLY A 170 -7.35 -14.43 -10.23
C GLY A 170 -8.47 -13.87 -11.11
N THR A 171 -8.15 -13.48 -12.33
CA THR A 171 -9.11 -12.98 -13.33
C THR A 171 -10.14 -14.07 -13.69
N LEU A 172 -9.69 -15.28 -13.96
CA LEU A 172 -10.56 -16.42 -14.27
C LEU A 172 -11.42 -16.81 -13.06
N CYS A 173 -10.84 -16.87 -11.86
CA CYS A 173 -11.60 -17.12 -10.65
C CYS A 173 -12.70 -16.05 -10.42
N ALA A 174 -12.37 -14.78 -10.60
CA ALA A 174 -13.36 -13.71 -10.49
C ALA A 174 -14.43 -13.81 -11.60
N ALA A 175 -14.04 -14.18 -12.82
CA ALA A 175 -14.95 -14.30 -13.96
C ALA A 175 -15.91 -15.50 -13.84
N PHE A 176 -15.47 -16.63 -13.30
CA PHE A 176 -16.29 -17.86 -13.31
C PHE A 176 -16.87 -18.22 -11.95
N LEU A 177 -16.20 -17.87 -10.85
CA LEU A 177 -16.60 -18.29 -9.51
C LEU A 177 -17.29 -17.18 -8.71
N LEU A 178 -17.07 -15.88 -9.07
CA LEU A 178 -17.64 -14.78 -8.30
C LEU A 178 -19.06 -14.48 -8.79
N SER A 179 -20.00 -14.38 -7.87
CA SER A 179 -21.35 -13.94 -8.17
C SER A 179 -21.45 -12.41 -8.04
N GLU A 180 -22.31 -11.78 -8.86
CA GLU A 180 -22.56 -10.35 -8.75
C GLU A 180 -23.24 -10.01 -7.41
N THR A 181 -22.76 -8.93 -6.76
CA THR A 181 -23.29 -8.50 -5.45
C THR A 181 -24.14 -7.24 -5.55
N ASN A 182 -24.00 -6.47 -6.61
CA ASN A 182 -24.79 -5.30 -6.87
C ASN A 182 -25.53 -5.46 -8.21
N PRO A 183 -26.83 -5.82 -8.19
CA PRO A 183 -27.61 -5.96 -9.44
C PRO A 183 -27.61 -4.63 -10.20
N THR A 184 -27.31 -4.70 -11.47
CA THR A 184 -27.10 -3.57 -12.37
C THR A 184 -28.35 -2.66 -12.42
N ASP A 185 -28.27 -1.49 -11.84
CA ASP A 185 -29.27 -0.45 -12.04
C ASP A 185 -28.82 0.46 -13.20
N ARG A 186 -29.26 0.12 -14.42
CA ARG A 186 -28.93 0.85 -15.66
C ARG A 186 -29.43 2.31 -15.67
N HIS A 187 -30.30 2.68 -14.73
CA HIS A 187 -30.90 4.02 -14.64
C HIS A 187 -30.11 4.97 -13.76
N THR A 188 -29.13 4.47 -13.00
CA THR A 188 -28.27 5.33 -12.17
C THR A 188 -27.39 6.21 -13.05
N ARG A 189 -27.63 7.52 -13.05
CA ARG A 189 -26.79 8.50 -13.76
C ARG A 189 -25.40 8.53 -13.11
N LEU A 190 -24.36 8.51 -13.95
CA LEU A 190 -22.97 8.69 -13.51
C LEU A 190 -22.81 10.13 -13.01
N ASN A 191 -22.97 10.36 -11.71
CA ASN A 191 -22.72 11.66 -11.09
C ASN A 191 -21.24 11.71 -10.62
N PHE A 192 -20.33 11.99 -11.55
CA PHE A 192 -18.92 12.19 -11.25
C PHE A 192 -18.68 13.44 -10.39
N THR A 193 -19.55 14.46 -10.53
CA THR A 193 -19.33 15.77 -9.92
C THR A 193 -19.71 15.86 -8.44
N ASN A 194 -20.55 14.96 -7.91
CA ASN A 194 -21.08 15.09 -6.54
C ASN A 194 -20.34 14.28 -5.47
N LYS A 195 -19.49 13.32 -5.84
CA LYS A 195 -18.82 12.46 -4.85
C LYS A 195 -17.44 12.95 -4.41
N PHE A 196 -16.76 13.79 -5.18
CA PHE A 196 -15.43 14.27 -4.85
C PHE A 196 -15.35 15.81 -4.86
N LYS A 197 -15.77 16.43 -3.77
CA LYS A 197 -15.55 17.87 -3.58
C LYS A 197 -14.13 18.06 -3.04
N PHE A 198 -13.19 18.58 -3.83
CA PHE A 198 -11.85 18.97 -3.38
C PHE A 198 -11.89 19.83 -2.10
N SER A 199 -12.93 20.65 -1.96
CA SER A 199 -13.17 21.42 -0.73
C SER A 199 -13.32 20.55 0.51
N SER A 200 -13.85 19.32 0.39
CA SER A 200 -13.98 18.42 1.55
C SER A 200 -12.64 17.86 2.05
N LEU A 201 -11.62 17.77 1.21
CA LEU A 201 -10.26 17.43 1.62
C LEU A 201 -9.73 18.51 2.57
N ILE A 202 -9.82 19.77 2.17
CA ILE A 202 -9.32 20.92 2.94
C ILE A 202 -10.11 21.10 4.24
N THR A 203 -11.45 21.08 4.15
CA THR A 203 -12.31 21.28 5.35
C THR A 203 -12.16 20.18 6.39
N THR A 204 -11.84 18.92 5.95
CA THR A 204 -11.60 17.84 6.91
C THR A 204 -10.27 18.00 7.62
N LEU A 205 -9.22 18.52 6.96
CA LEU A 205 -7.94 18.84 7.61
C LEU A 205 -8.08 19.94 8.68
N GLN A 206 -9.07 20.83 8.55
CA GLN A 206 -9.30 21.90 9.53
C GLN A 206 -9.96 21.39 10.84
N ARG A 207 -10.46 20.14 10.87
CA ARG A 207 -10.98 19.53 12.10
C ARG A 207 -9.83 19.19 13.05
N PRO A 208 -9.80 19.68 14.30
CA PRO A 208 -8.59 19.67 15.15
C PRO A 208 -7.96 18.29 15.34
N VAL A 209 -8.73 17.25 15.68
CA VAL A 209 -8.21 15.90 15.94
C VAL A 209 -8.12 15.09 14.66
N ILE A 210 -9.21 15.07 13.89
CA ILE A 210 -9.34 14.26 12.66
C ILE A 210 -8.34 14.74 11.61
N GLY A 211 -8.26 16.06 11.39
CA GLY A 211 -7.31 16.63 10.42
C GLY A 211 -5.87 16.39 10.81
N THR A 212 -5.53 16.52 12.09
CA THR A 212 -4.19 16.20 12.60
C THR A 212 -3.87 14.71 12.40
N ALA A 213 -4.81 13.80 12.68
CA ALA A 213 -4.60 12.37 12.50
C ALA A 213 -4.41 12.00 11.02
N ILE A 214 -5.24 12.55 10.11
CA ILE A 214 -5.10 12.34 8.66
C ILE A 214 -3.75 12.86 8.17
N PHE A 215 -3.34 14.06 8.59
CA PHE A 215 -2.06 14.63 8.17
C PHE A 215 -0.87 13.85 8.77
N THR A 216 -0.99 13.33 9.99
CA THR A 216 -0.02 12.38 10.57
C THR A 216 0.10 11.14 9.69
N GLY A 217 -1.02 10.53 9.29
CA GLY A 217 -1.03 9.37 8.38
C GLY A 217 -0.39 9.65 7.03
N PHE A 218 -0.65 10.83 6.47
CA PHE A 218 -0.02 11.30 5.23
C PHE A 218 1.51 11.38 5.36
N MET A 219 2.03 12.01 6.43
CA MET A 219 3.46 12.10 6.68
C MET A 219 4.10 10.73 6.91
N LEU A 220 3.44 9.84 7.66
CA LEU A 220 3.91 8.46 7.86
C LEU A 220 3.97 7.68 6.54
N THR A 221 2.99 7.87 5.66
CA THR A 221 2.97 7.24 4.33
C THR A 221 4.08 7.78 3.43
N MET A 222 4.32 9.09 3.43
CA MET A 222 5.44 9.69 2.70
C MET A 222 6.78 9.10 3.16
N GLY A 223 6.99 9.01 4.48
CA GLY A 223 8.21 8.43 5.06
C GLY A 223 8.39 6.95 4.68
N GLN A 224 7.30 6.16 4.71
CA GLN A 224 7.34 4.75 4.34
C GLN A 224 7.65 4.56 2.85
N MET A 225 7.04 5.34 1.97
CA MET A 225 7.27 5.24 0.52
C MET A 225 8.65 5.74 0.12
N ALA A 226 9.16 6.79 0.77
CA ALA A 226 10.54 7.22 0.61
C ALA A 226 11.51 6.12 1.05
N MET A 227 11.27 5.49 2.21
CA MET A 227 12.07 4.37 2.70
C MET A 227 12.13 3.21 1.69
N ILE A 228 11.02 2.85 1.04
CA ILE A 228 11.00 1.77 0.04
C ILE A 228 11.93 2.09 -1.13
N VAL A 229 11.96 3.33 -1.63
CA VAL A 229 12.91 3.76 -2.67
C VAL A 229 14.35 3.67 -2.14
N GLY A 230 14.61 4.25 -0.96
CA GLY A 230 15.92 4.21 -0.31
C GLY A 230 16.42 2.79 -0.05
N PHE A 231 15.54 1.91 0.38
CA PHE A 231 15.86 0.51 0.60
C PHE A 231 16.34 -0.17 -0.70
N GLN A 232 15.59 -0.06 -1.79
CA GLN A 232 15.96 -0.67 -3.07
C GLN A 232 17.30 -0.12 -3.59
N THR A 233 17.49 1.20 -3.53
CA THR A 233 18.70 1.86 -4.05
C THR A 233 19.92 1.54 -3.18
N LEU A 234 19.82 1.61 -1.85
CA LEU A 234 20.92 1.27 -0.96
C LEU A 234 21.30 -0.20 -1.07
N TRP A 235 20.30 -1.10 -1.15
CA TRP A 235 20.54 -2.53 -1.27
C TRP A 235 21.35 -2.89 -2.52
N VAL A 236 20.97 -2.31 -3.66
CA VAL A 236 21.60 -2.62 -4.96
C VAL A 236 22.88 -1.81 -5.18
N ASP A 237 22.86 -0.50 -4.90
CA ASP A 237 23.95 0.40 -5.29
C ASP A 237 25.06 0.49 -4.24
N VAL A 238 24.73 0.41 -2.94
CA VAL A 238 25.68 0.54 -1.83
C VAL A 238 26.09 -0.82 -1.30
N LEU A 239 25.11 -1.64 -0.88
CA LEU A 239 25.37 -2.96 -0.30
C LEU A 239 25.76 -4.02 -1.35
N LYS A 240 25.56 -3.74 -2.65
CA LYS A 240 25.86 -4.64 -3.78
C LYS A 240 25.23 -6.03 -3.64
N ARG A 241 24.02 -6.09 -3.10
CA ARG A 241 23.28 -7.33 -2.86
C ARG A 241 22.30 -7.65 -3.98
N THR A 242 21.93 -8.93 -4.10
CA THR A 242 21.04 -9.44 -5.12
C THR A 242 19.55 -9.15 -4.82
N ALA A 243 18.70 -9.20 -5.84
CA ALA A 243 17.26 -9.11 -5.69
C ALA A 243 16.68 -10.29 -4.89
N THR A 244 17.31 -11.48 -4.99
CA THR A 244 16.93 -12.66 -4.19
C THR A 244 17.12 -12.43 -2.70
N GLU A 245 18.30 -11.92 -2.30
CA GLU A 245 18.59 -11.60 -0.91
C GLU A 245 17.64 -10.50 -0.40
N MET A 246 17.34 -9.50 -1.25
CA MET A 246 16.36 -8.46 -0.96
C MET A 246 14.96 -9.05 -0.68
N GLY A 247 14.52 -9.99 -1.51
CA GLY A 247 13.23 -10.66 -1.35
C GLY A 247 13.12 -11.42 -0.03
N ILE A 248 14.17 -12.18 0.35
CA ILE A 248 14.24 -12.89 1.64
C ILE A 248 14.18 -11.90 2.80
N TYR A 249 14.93 -10.81 2.71
CA TYR A 249 14.98 -9.80 3.75
C TYR A 249 13.64 -9.10 3.94
N LEU A 250 12.99 -8.69 2.83
CA LEU A 250 11.66 -8.06 2.87
C LEU A 250 10.58 -8.98 3.41
N ALA A 251 10.68 -10.29 3.18
CA ALA A 251 9.80 -11.26 3.83
C ALA A 251 9.97 -11.23 5.36
N GLY A 252 11.22 -11.24 5.86
CA GLY A 252 11.50 -11.09 7.28
C GLY A 252 10.98 -9.76 7.86
N PHE A 253 11.16 -8.67 7.12
CA PHE A 253 10.58 -7.36 7.45
C PHE A 253 9.05 -7.43 7.58
N GLY A 254 8.37 -8.10 6.64
CA GLY A 254 6.92 -8.30 6.68
C GLY A 254 6.48 -9.15 7.88
N VAL A 255 7.24 -10.19 8.23
CA VAL A 255 6.99 -11.00 9.44
C VAL A 255 7.08 -10.13 10.70
N CYS A 256 8.07 -9.24 10.81
CA CYS A 256 8.15 -8.28 11.92
C CYS A 256 6.88 -7.42 12.02
N GLY A 257 6.33 -6.97 10.89
CA GLY A 257 5.06 -6.22 10.85
C GLY A 257 3.85 -7.04 11.32
N ILE A 258 3.77 -8.33 10.95
CA ILE A 258 2.72 -9.24 11.44
C ILE A 258 2.86 -9.45 12.95
N LEU A 259 4.06 -9.72 13.44
CA LEU A 259 4.31 -9.89 14.87
C LEU A 259 3.89 -8.64 15.66
N ALA A 260 4.19 -7.46 15.13
CA ALA A 260 3.74 -6.20 15.73
C ALA A 260 2.21 -6.11 15.83
N GLN A 261 1.48 -6.51 14.77
CA GLN A 261 0.02 -6.51 14.79
C GLN A 261 -0.56 -7.51 15.81
N LEU A 262 0.07 -8.68 15.98
CA LEU A 262 -0.30 -9.63 17.02
C LEU A 262 -0.04 -9.09 18.43
N CYS A 263 0.94 -8.19 18.58
CA CYS A 263 1.25 -7.53 19.86
C CYS A 263 0.34 -6.32 20.15
N VAL A 264 -0.49 -5.87 19.21
CA VAL A 264 -1.41 -4.72 19.43
C VAL A 264 -2.26 -4.88 20.71
N PRO A 265 -2.90 -6.02 21.01
CA PRO A 265 -3.66 -6.19 22.24
C PRO A 265 -2.82 -6.04 23.52
N PHE A 266 -1.55 -6.49 23.47
CA PHE A 266 -0.61 -6.31 24.59
C PHE A 266 -0.31 -4.82 24.81
N PHE A 267 0.04 -4.10 23.76
CA PHE A 267 0.34 -2.66 23.87
C PHE A 267 -0.88 -1.85 24.33
N THR A 268 -2.08 -2.15 23.82
CA THR A 268 -3.31 -1.45 24.22
C THR A 268 -3.75 -1.75 25.65
N LYS A 269 -3.37 -2.90 26.21
CA LYS A 269 -3.59 -3.20 27.64
C LYS A 269 -2.57 -2.52 28.55
N THR A 270 -1.32 -2.41 28.08
CA THR A 270 -0.21 -1.83 28.89
C THR A 270 -0.25 -0.30 28.89
N PHE A 271 -0.60 0.31 27.76
CA PHE A 271 -0.66 1.76 27.61
C PHE A 271 -2.11 2.21 27.50
N SER A 272 -2.55 3.07 28.40
CA SER A 272 -3.94 3.56 28.45
C SER A 272 -4.36 4.41 27.25
N SER A 273 -3.41 4.93 26.47
CA SER A 273 -3.69 5.85 25.36
C SER A 273 -3.11 5.36 24.04
N LYS A 274 -3.97 5.24 23.03
CA LYS A 274 -3.58 4.91 21.63
C LYS A 274 -2.59 5.95 21.07
N THR A 275 -2.72 7.21 21.46
CA THR A 275 -1.82 8.30 21.07
C THR A 275 -0.40 8.08 21.61
N VAL A 276 -0.26 7.58 22.84
CA VAL A 276 1.06 7.28 23.42
C VAL A 276 1.74 6.15 22.66
N ILE A 277 0.99 5.09 22.30
CA ILE A 277 1.53 3.99 21.49
C ILE A 277 1.99 4.51 20.12
N LEU A 278 1.18 5.34 19.46
CA LEU A 278 1.50 5.94 18.16
C LEU A 278 2.75 6.84 18.27
N LEU A 279 2.84 7.67 19.30
CA LEU A 279 3.99 8.56 19.57
C LEU A 279 5.28 7.75 19.76
N PHE A 280 5.25 6.77 20.67
CA PHE A 280 6.41 5.91 20.97
C PHE A 280 6.89 5.13 19.74
N SER A 281 5.94 4.51 19.03
CA SER A 281 6.25 3.77 17.80
C SER A 281 6.84 4.68 16.72
N SER A 282 6.31 5.91 16.57
CA SER A 282 6.83 6.88 15.60
C SER A 282 8.21 7.39 15.98
N LEU A 283 8.48 7.62 17.27
CA LEU A 283 9.79 8.05 17.75
C LEU A 283 10.87 6.99 17.50
N ILE A 284 10.56 5.72 17.79
CA ILE A 284 11.48 4.60 17.51
C ILE A 284 11.71 4.46 16.00
N CYS A 285 10.65 4.58 15.19
CA CYS A 285 10.78 4.56 13.73
C CYS A 285 11.64 5.73 13.20
N PHE A 286 11.49 6.92 13.78
CA PHE A 286 12.36 8.07 13.47
C PHE A 286 13.82 7.73 13.73
N GLY A 287 14.15 7.24 14.94
CA GLY A 287 15.50 6.84 15.31
C GLY A 287 16.05 5.77 14.38
N ALA A 288 15.26 4.72 14.10
CA ALA A 288 15.66 3.64 13.19
C ALA A 288 15.99 4.17 11.79
N MET A 289 15.17 5.07 11.21
CA MET A 289 15.45 5.67 9.90
C MET A 289 16.66 6.59 9.92
N PHE A 290 16.82 7.40 10.97
CA PHE A 290 17.98 8.27 11.13
C PHE A 290 19.27 7.46 11.18
N PHE A 291 19.35 6.42 12.02
CA PHE A 291 20.53 5.56 12.10
C PHE A 291 20.75 4.73 10.83
N THR A 292 19.68 4.33 10.11
CA THR A 292 19.83 3.70 8.79
C THR A 292 20.55 4.63 7.81
N GLY A 293 20.29 5.93 7.85
CA GLY A 293 20.98 6.93 7.02
C GLY A 293 22.46 7.10 7.33
N LEU A 294 22.93 6.65 8.50
CA LEU A 294 24.32 6.76 8.91
C LEU A 294 25.17 5.51 8.58
N THR A 295 24.55 4.41 8.12
CA THR A 295 25.26 3.14 7.94
C THR A 295 25.26 2.68 6.48
N SER A 296 26.42 2.12 6.06
CA SER A 296 26.57 1.38 4.81
C SER A 296 26.85 -0.11 5.05
N LEU A 297 26.69 -0.60 6.29
CA LEU A 297 26.94 -1.98 6.68
C LEU A 297 25.63 -2.76 6.72
N LEU A 298 25.64 -4.00 6.23
CA LEU A 298 24.46 -4.85 6.14
C LEU A 298 23.80 -5.14 7.49
N ILE A 299 24.59 -5.48 8.51
CA ILE A 299 24.06 -5.90 9.82
C ILE A 299 23.36 -4.74 10.55
N PRO A 300 23.99 -3.55 10.75
CA PRO A 300 23.30 -2.41 11.34
C PRO A 300 22.07 -1.98 10.53
N PHE A 301 22.18 -1.97 9.20
CA PHE A 301 21.04 -1.69 8.32
C PHE A 301 19.88 -2.68 8.59
N ALA A 302 20.17 -3.98 8.62
CA ALA A 302 19.17 -5.01 8.84
C ALA A 302 18.48 -4.88 10.21
N ILE A 303 19.24 -4.59 11.26
CA ILE A 303 18.70 -4.40 12.62
C ILE A 303 17.76 -3.17 12.63
N MET A 304 18.22 -2.03 12.11
CA MET A 304 17.43 -0.80 12.11
C MET A 304 16.13 -0.95 11.29
N GLN A 305 16.20 -1.60 10.15
CA GLN A 305 15.03 -1.89 9.33
C GLN A 305 14.08 -2.90 10.00
N GLY A 306 14.59 -3.90 10.72
CA GLY A 306 13.77 -4.82 11.52
C GLY A 306 13.01 -4.10 12.64
N ILE A 307 13.69 -3.21 13.38
CA ILE A 307 13.08 -2.35 14.39
C ILE A 307 12.00 -1.46 13.74
N TYR A 308 12.34 -0.81 12.63
CA TYR A 308 11.36 -0.01 11.88
C TYR A 308 10.15 -0.85 11.46
N GLY A 309 10.35 -2.03 10.89
CA GLY A 309 9.27 -2.92 10.44
C GLY A 309 8.30 -3.29 11.55
N PHE A 310 8.83 -3.64 12.73
CA PHE A 310 8.02 -3.95 13.90
C PHE A 310 7.18 -2.76 14.36
N PHE A 311 7.81 -1.63 14.66
CA PHE A 311 7.08 -0.48 15.18
C PHE A 311 6.20 0.21 14.13
N ASN A 312 6.54 0.11 12.84
CA ASN A 312 5.65 0.54 11.75
C ASN A 312 4.33 -0.24 11.72
N GLY A 313 4.36 -1.54 12.04
CA GLY A 313 3.16 -2.38 12.11
C GLY A 313 2.14 -1.94 13.17
N LEU A 314 2.58 -1.24 14.24
CA LEU A 314 1.70 -0.73 15.30
C LEU A 314 1.02 0.60 14.90
N ARG A 315 1.63 1.42 14.03
CA ARG A 315 1.17 2.80 13.78
C ARG A 315 -0.19 2.87 13.09
N ASN A 316 -0.40 2.09 12.02
CA ASN A 316 -1.64 2.13 11.24
C ASN A 316 -2.88 1.72 12.04
N PRO A 317 -2.89 0.62 12.82
CA PRO A 317 -4.00 0.28 13.69
C PRO A 317 -4.33 1.38 14.70
N MET A 318 -3.31 1.99 15.33
CA MET A 318 -3.49 3.06 16.30
C MET A 318 -4.09 4.30 15.65
N LEU A 319 -3.56 4.72 14.50
CA LEU A 319 -4.03 5.89 13.78
C LEU A 319 -5.50 5.72 13.32
N ASN A 320 -5.84 4.58 12.73
CA ASN A 320 -7.19 4.29 12.30
C ASN A 320 -8.17 4.24 13.48
N ALA A 321 -7.74 3.72 14.63
CA ALA A 321 -8.55 3.71 15.85
C ALA A 321 -8.77 5.14 16.38
N ILE A 322 -7.73 6.00 16.41
CA ILE A 322 -7.87 7.41 16.81
C ILE A 322 -8.85 8.15 15.88
N ILE A 323 -8.75 7.93 14.57
CA ILE A 323 -9.69 8.51 13.60
C ILE A 323 -11.11 8.02 13.91
N ALA A 324 -11.33 6.71 14.06
CA ALA A 324 -12.64 6.13 14.29
C ALA A 324 -13.30 6.60 15.59
N ASP A 325 -12.53 6.75 16.68
CA ASP A 325 -13.04 7.21 17.98
C ASP A 325 -13.53 8.68 17.97
N ASN A 326 -13.12 9.46 16.97
CA ASN A 326 -13.42 10.91 16.89
C ASN A 326 -14.42 11.24 15.76
N ILE A 327 -15.06 10.24 15.18
CA ILE A 327 -16.01 10.42 14.07
C ILE A 327 -17.36 9.82 14.44
N ASP A 328 -18.44 10.53 14.10
CA ASP A 328 -19.79 9.98 14.18
C ASP A 328 -19.99 8.86 13.16
N HIS A 329 -20.74 7.84 13.53
CA HIS A 329 -21.01 6.67 12.67
C HIS A 329 -21.53 7.06 11.26
N SER A 330 -22.27 8.15 11.14
CA SER A 330 -22.82 8.66 9.89
C SER A 330 -21.75 9.24 8.95
N GLU A 331 -20.62 9.73 9.47
CA GLU A 331 -19.54 10.34 8.68
C GLU A 331 -18.33 9.41 8.44
N GLN A 332 -18.29 8.22 9.05
CA GLN A 332 -17.14 7.32 8.99
C GLN A 332 -16.69 7.03 7.56
N GLY A 333 -17.61 6.69 6.66
CA GLY A 333 -17.28 6.39 5.27
C GLY A 333 -16.63 7.56 4.54
N LYS A 334 -17.14 8.79 4.78
CA LYS A 334 -16.61 10.01 4.17
C LYS A 334 -15.18 10.31 4.66
N VAL A 335 -14.96 10.26 5.98
CA VAL A 335 -13.67 10.62 6.57
C VAL A 335 -12.61 9.56 6.25
N LEU A 336 -12.96 8.27 6.29
CA LEU A 336 -12.04 7.20 5.88
C LEU A 336 -11.69 7.29 4.39
N GLY A 337 -12.64 7.68 3.52
CA GLY A 337 -12.37 7.96 2.11
C GLY A 337 -11.39 9.12 1.93
N ILE A 338 -11.53 10.19 2.71
CA ILE A 338 -10.59 11.32 2.71
C ILE A 338 -9.21 10.88 3.21
N ASN A 339 -9.14 10.09 4.28
CA ASN A 339 -7.88 9.51 4.77
C ASN A 339 -7.18 8.69 3.69
N GLN A 340 -7.93 7.87 2.94
CA GLN A 340 -7.38 7.10 1.82
C GLN A 340 -6.85 8.00 0.70
N SER A 341 -7.50 9.13 0.42
CA SER A 341 -7.02 10.11 -0.57
C SER A 341 -5.67 10.70 -0.15
N TYR A 342 -5.52 11.09 1.12
CA TYR A 342 -4.23 11.57 1.64
C TYR A 342 -3.16 10.50 1.63
N THR A 343 -3.51 9.26 1.92
CA THR A 343 -2.61 8.10 1.78
C THR A 343 -2.11 7.98 0.33
N SER A 344 -3.00 8.08 -0.66
CA SER A 344 -2.63 8.01 -2.09
C SER A 344 -1.73 9.18 -2.51
N ILE A 345 -1.98 10.39 -2.01
CA ILE A 345 -1.09 11.54 -2.24
C ILE A 345 0.29 11.27 -1.63
N GLY A 346 0.35 10.72 -0.41
CA GLY A 346 1.61 10.34 0.24
C GLY A 346 2.38 9.26 -0.53
N GLN A 347 1.66 8.26 -1.08
CA GLN A 347 2.24 7.23 -1.95
C GLN A 347 2.80 7.79 -3.27
N THR A 348 2.31 8.93 -3.72
CA THR A 348 2.82 9.64 -4.90
C THR A 348 4.04 10.51 -4.54
N LEU A 349 3.90 11.37 -3.53
CA LEU A 349 4.92 12.37 -3.18
C LEU A 349 6.13 11.74 -2.48
N GLY A 350 5.95 10.67 -1.71
CA GLY A 350 7.05 9.97 -1.04
C GLY A 350 8.15 9.52 -2.00
N PRO A 351 7.84 8.69 -3.02
CA PRO A 351 8.83 8.26 -4.00
C PRO A 351 9.41 9.40 -4.84
N LEU A 352 8.59 10.40 -5.21
CA LEU A 352 9.07 11.56 -5.98
C LEU A 352 10.13 12.35 -5.21
N THR A 353 9.84 12.68 -3.97
CA THR A 353 10.78 13.42 -3.11
C THR A 353 12.01 12.59 -2.78
N ALA A 354 11.86 11.28 -2.57
CA ALA A 354 12.98 10.35 -2.41
C ALA A 354 13.89 10.37 -3.65
N GLY A 355 13.31 10.26 -4.85
CA GLY A 355 14.06 10.31 -6.09
C GLY A 355 14.87 11.60 -6.24
N VAL A 356 14.28 12.76 -5.93
CA VAL A 356 14.98 14.06 -6.00
C VAL A 356 16.15 14.12 -5.00
N VAL A 357 15.96 13.67 -3.78
CA VAL A 357 16.97 13.75 -2.71
C VAL A 357 18.16 12.81 -2.97
N THR A 358 17.99 11.76 -3.78
CA THR A 358 19.12 10.88 -4.17
C THR A 358 20.23 11.60 -4.92
N VAL A 359 19.95 12.75 -5.52
CA VAL A 359 20.99 13.59 -6.18
C VAL A 359 22.09 13.99 -5.19
N ILE A 360 21.75 14.12 -3.91
CA ILE A 360 22.72 14.41 -2.84
C ILE A 360 23.43 13.11 -2.44
N SER A 361 22.71 12.10 -2.08
CA SER A 361 23.23 10.79 -1.64
C SER A 361 22.07 9.78 -1.49
N VAL A 362 22.33 8.49 -1.68
CA VAL A 362 21.36 7.42 -1.37
C VAL A 362 20.98 7.44 0.11
N HIS A 363 21.90 7.77 1.01
CA HIS A 363 21.65 7.86 2.45
C HIS A 363 20.69 9.00 2.81
N SER A 364 20.68 10.08 2.04
CA SER A 364 19.79 11.23 2.25
C SER A 364 18.31 10.87 2.18
N ILE A 365 17.94 9.78 1.50
CA ILE A 365 16.55 9.30 1.46
C ILE A 365 16.08 8.85 2.85
N PHE A 366 16.96 8.21 3.63
CA PHE A 366 16.61 7.76 4.98
C PHE A 366 16.48 8.94 5.94
N PHE A 367 17.31 9.98 5.79
CA PHE A 367 17.12 11.23 6.53
C PHE A 367 15.82 11.95 6.13
N LEU A 368 15.45 11.94 4.84
CA LEU A 368 14.16 12.45 4.38
C LEU A 368 12.99 11.65 4.98
N SER A 369 13.09 10.32 4.97
CA SER A 369 12.09 9.44 5.62
C SER A 369 11.99 9.74 7.13
N ALA A 370 13.13 9.87 7.82
CA ALA A 370 13.18 10.26 9.22
C ALA A 370 12.53 11.64 9.45
N PHE A 371 12.78 12.61 8.60
CA PHE A 371 12.18 13.94 8.67
C PHE A 371 10.64 13.89 8.59
N TYR A 372 10.08 13.14 7.65
CA TYR A 372 8.62 12.96 7.57
C TYR A 372 8.06 12.28 8.82
N ILE A 373 8.75 11.25 9.34
CA ILE A 373 8.33 10.56 10.56
C ILE A 373 8.46 11.48 11.77
N LEU A 374 9.47 12.35 11.82
CA LEU A 374 9.63 13.35 12.88
C LEU A 374 8.45 14.33 12.89
N ILE A 375 8.04 14.86 11.72
CA ILE A 375 6.85 15.72 11.62
C ILE A 375 5.63 14.97 12.15
N ALA A 376 5.42 13.73 11.74
CA ALA A 376 4.31 12.91 12.23
C ALA A 376 4.37 12.70 13.75
N THR A 377 5.56 12.48 14.31
CA THR A 377 5.79 12.35 15.75
C THR A 377 5.43 13.64 16.50
N LEU A 378 5.84 14.79 15.99
CA LEU A 378 5.49 16.10 16.57
C LEU A 378 3.99 16.36 16.51
N LEU A 379 3.32 15.94 15.44
CA LEU A 379 1.86 16.06 15.34
C LEU A 379 1.12 15.17 16.35
N CYS A 380 1.69 14.02 16.75
CA CYS A 380 1.09 13.17 17.78
C CYS A 380 0.89 13.90 19.13
N PHE A 381 1.72 14.89 19.47
CA PHE A 381 1.52 15.70 20.68
C PHE A 381 0.23 16.56 20.64
N ARG A 382 -0.29 16.83 19.43
CA ARG A 382 -1.56 17.55 19.25
C ARG A 382 -2.77 16.62 19.23
N LEU A 383 -2.56 15.30 19.14
CA LEU A 383 -3.62 14.31 19.19
C LEU A 383 -4.00 14.06 20.65
N LYS A 384 -4.94 14.84 21.19
CA LYS A 384 -5.54 14.55 22.51
C LYS A 384 -6.43 13.32 22.35
N SER A 385 -6.05 12.20 22.97
CA SER A 385 -6.98 11.07 23.18
C SER A 385 -8.11 11.56 24.07
N LYS A 386 -9.37 11.33 23.68
CA LYS A 386 -10.44 11.29 24.68
C LYS A 386 -10.09 10.12 25.60
N ALA A 387 -9.83 10.44 26.88
CA ALA A 387 -9.57 9.47 27.94
C ALA A 387 -10.76 8.55 28.14
#